data_945adddbcbe72be959d7af30e6f0d64d
#
_entry.id   945adddbcbe72be959d7af30e6f0d64d
#
_cell.length_a   1.000
_cell.length_b   1.000
_cell.length_c   1.000
_cell.angle_alpha   90.00
_cell.angle_beta   90.00
_cell.angle_gamma   90.00
#
_symmetry.space_group_name_H-M   'P 1'
#
loop_
_entity.id
_entity.type
_entity.pdbx_description
1 polymer ?
#
loop_
_entity_poly.entity_id
_entity_poly.type
_entity_poly.pdbx_seq_one_letter_code
_entity_poly.pdbx_strand_id
1 'polypeptide(L)'
;MSESAKDLSYTSHVGHDLRGAALSGADLRRSIFDGADLEGANLSGSDLRDASLKRANLKKAALDGADLRGARMIKANLGLSNLQGARLDGADMRGIRGKYAIWRGANWWDATMDESLSKALAKKWPRQ
;
A
#
# COMPACT_ATOMS: atom_id res chain seq x y z
N MET A 1 22.69 -18.01 7.85
CA MET A 1 22.79 -16.58 8.00
C MET A 1 21.62 -15.92 7.27
N SER A 2 20.85 -15.16 7.98
CA SER A 2 19.73 -14.46 7.36
C SER A 2 20.20 -13.13 6.78
N GLU A 3 19.67 -12.79 5.61
CA GLU A 3 19.92 -11.48 5.04
C GLU A 3 19.14 -10.43 5.82
N SER A 4 19.76 -9.27 6.00
CA SER A 4 19.06 -8.12 6.57
C SER A 4 17.99 -7.64 5.59
N ALA A 5 16.88 -7.14 6.13
CA ALA A 5 15.90 -6.48 5.30
C ALA A 5 16.57 -5.30 4.58
N LYS A 6 16.18 -5.09 3.32
CA LYS A 6 16.69 -3.97 2.52
C LYS A 6 16.26 -2.66 3.16
N ASP A 7 17.22 -1.78 3.45
CA ASP A 7 16.94 -0.46 4.00
C ASP A 7 16.92 0.58 2.88
N LEU A 8 15.72 0.98 2.51
CA LEU A 8 15.46 2.04 1.53
C LEU A 8 14.65 3.17 2.17
N SER A 9 14.71 3.28 3.49
CA SER A 9 14.01 4.35 4.21
C SER A 9 14.52 5.71 3.77
N TYR A 10 13.62 6.70 3.74
CA TYR A 10 13.94 8.10 3.38
C TYR A 10 14.52 8.27 1.98
N THR A 11 14.30 7.32 1.07
CA THR A 11 14.78 7.43 -0.32
C THR A 11 13.67 7.91 -1.25
N SER A 12 14.04 8.51 -2.38
CA SER A 12 13.08 9.00 -3.36
C SER A 12 13.12 8.17 -4.64
N HIS A 13 11.93 7.74 -5.07
CA HIS A 13 11.73 6.95 -6.28
C HIS A 13 10.59 7.56 -7.12
N VAL A 14 10.47 8.89 -7.10
CA VAL A 14 9.39 9.59 -7.82
C VAL A 14 9.43 9.22 -9.30
N GLY A 15 8.30 8.72 -9.82
CA GLY A 15 8.13 8.39 -11.22
C GLY A 15 8.96 7.21 -11.73
N HIS A 16 9.64 6.48 -10.85
CA HIS A 16 10.50 5.36 -11.25
C HIS A 16 9.69 4.16 -11.73
N ASP A 17 10.27 3.41 -12.66
CA ASP A 17 9.74 2.12 -13.09
C ASP A 17 10.24 1.04 -12.11
N LEU A 18 9.34 0.61 -11.23
CA LEU A 18 9.61 -0.41 -10.21
C LEU A 18 8.67 -1.61 -10.39
N ARG A 19 8.19 -1.83 -11.61
CA ARG A 19 7.30 -2.97 -11.89
C ARG A 19 7.98 -4.27 -11.51
N GLY A 20 7.25 -5.09 -10.77
CA GLY A 20 7.75 -6.40 -10.32
C GLY A 20 8.90 -6.33 -9.31
N ALA A 21 9.21 -5.16 -8.76
CA ALA A 21 10.33 -5.02 -7.83
C ALA A 21 10.20 -5.95 -6.63
N ALA A 22 11.31 -6.53 -6.20
CA ALA A 22 11.37 -7.44 -5.05
C ALA A 22 11.68 -6.63 -3.79
N LEU A 23 10.64 -6.18 -3.10
CA LEU A 23 10.74 -5.31 -1.93
C LEU A 23 10.07 -5.94 -0.68
N SER A 24 9.89 -7.25 -0.70
CA SER A 24 9.31 -7.99 0.43
C SER A 24 10.14 -7.76 1.70
N GLY A 25 9.48 -7.38 2.79
CA GLY A 25 10.13 -7.13 4.08
C GLY A 25 11.06 -5.92 4.11
N ALA A 26 11.12 -5.12 3.05
CA ALA A 26 12.02 -3.97 3.00
C ALA A 26 11.59 -2.86 3.98
N ASP A 27 12.56 -2.12 4.48
CA ASP A 27 12.33 -0.91 5.24
C ASP A 27 12.19 0.27 4.28
N LEU A 28 10.95 0.71 4.08
CA LEU A 28 10.59 1.78 3.16
C LEU A 28 9.97 2.97 3.89
N ARG A 29 10.23 3.09 5.18
CA ARG A 29 9.66 4.17 5.98
C ARG A 29 10.02 5.52 5.37
N ARG A 30 9.00 6.39 5.26
CA ARG A 30 9.14 7.76 4.76
C ARG A 30 9.78 7.89 3.38
N SER A 31 9.85 6.80 2.63
CA SER A 31 10.28 6.86 1.23
C SER A 31 9.20 7.51 0.37
N ILE A 32 9.59 8.00 -0.81
CA ILE A 32 8.68 8.70 -1.73
C ILE A 32 8.59 7.91 -3.03
N PHE A 33 7.39 7.42 -3.33
CA PHE A 33 7.06 6.68 -4.55
C PHE A 33 6.00 7.40 -5.37
N ASP A 34 5.90 8.73 -5.24
CA ASP A 34 4.87 9.48 -5.93
C ASP A 34 4.99 9.29 -7.44
N GLY A 35 3.90 8.86 -8.08
CA GLY A 35 3.86 8.59 -9.50
C GLY A 35 4.69 7.39 -9.96
N ALA A 36 5.28 6.63 -9.05
CA ALA A 36 6.07 5.45 -9.42
C ALA A 36 5.17 4.34 -9.95
N ASP A 37 5.70 3.54 -10.87
CA ASP A 37 5.03 2.35 -11.37
C ASP A 37 5.52 1.14 -10.59
N LEU A 38 4.67 0.64 -9.68
CA LEU A 38 4.92 -0.52 -8.83
C LEU A 38 4.00 -1.69 -9.22
N GLU A 39 3.54 -1.72 -10.48
CA GLU A 39 2.64 -2.79 -10.91
C GLU A 39 3.28 -4.15 -10.68
N GLY A 40 2.57 -5.03 -9.99
CA GLY A 40 3.05 -6.38 -9.71
C GLY A 40 4.22 -6.44 -8.73
N ALA A 41 4.62 -5.34 -8.12
CA ALA A 41 5.72 -5.35 -7.15
C ALA A 41 5.38 -6.20 -5.93
N ASN A 42 6.39 -6.83 -5.36
CA ASN A 42 6.23 -7.59 -4.12
C ASN A 42 6.64 -6.71 -2.94
N LEU A 43 5.65 -6.20 -2.23
CA LEU A 43 5.82 -5.37 -1.04
C LEU A 43 5.30 -6.10 0.21
N SER A 44 5.15 -7.42 0.13
CA SER A 44 4.65 -8.21 1.26
C SER A 44 5.49 -7.97 2.51
N GLY A 45 4.84 -7.67 3.62
CA GLY A 45 5.50 -7.47 4.91
C GLY A 45 6.44 -6.26 4.96
N SER A 46 6.45 -5.39 3.96
CA SER A 46 7.31 -4.21 3.97
C SER A 46 6.82 -3.18 4.99
N ASP A 47 7.76 -2.35 5.45
CA ASP A 47 7.46 -1.25 6.36
C ASP A 47 7.36 0.04 5.54
N LEU A 48 6.14 0.46 5.28
CA LEU A 48 5.82 1.67 4.50
C LEU A 48 5.26 2.79 5.38
N ARG A 49 5.56 2.77 6.67
CA ARG A 49 5.05 3.80 7.58
C ARG A 49 5.47 5.19 7.09
N ASP A 50 4.48 6.08 6.99
CA ASP A 50 4.65 7.46 6.56
C ASP A 50 5.28 7.63 5.18
N ALA A 51 5.28 6.58 4.36
CA ALA A 51 5.72 6.67 2.97
C ALA A 51 4.71 7.46 2.14
N SER A 52 5.18 8.05 1.05
CA SER A 52 4.33 8.76 0.10
C SER A 52 4.20 7.94 -1.17
N LEU A 53 2.96 7.61 -1.52
CA LEU A 53 2.61 6.78 -2.69
C LEU A 53 1.52 7.49 -3.52
N LYS A 54 1.54 8.80 -3.56
CA LYS A 54 0.52 9.58 -4.27
C LYS A 54 0.57 9.24 -5.75
N ARG A 55 -0.58 8.87 -6.31
CA ARG A 55 -0.72 8.53 -7.73
C ARG A 55 0.17 7.35 -8.17
N ALA A 56 0.72 6.60 -7.23
CA ALA A 56 1.52 5.42 -7.56
C ALA A 56 0.63 4.34 -8.18
N ASN A 57 1.18 3.59 -9.13
CA ASN A 57 0.49 2.44 -9.69
C ASN A 57 0.88 1.20 -8.91
N LEU A 58 -0.03 0.71 -8.06
CA LEU A 58 0.14 -0.49 -7.26
C LEU A 58 -0.76 -1.62 -7.75
N LYS A 59 -1.19 -1.55 -9.01
CA LYS A 59 -2.03 -2.59 -9.59
C LYS A 59 -1.34 -3.95 -9.48
N LYS A 60 -2.07 -4.94 -8.96
CA LYS A 60 -1.56 -6.31 -8.78
C LYS A 60 -0.36 -6.41 -7.83
N ALA A 61 -0.07 -5.38 -7.06
CA ALA A 61 1.02 -5.44 -6.09
C ALA A 61 0.65 -6.32 -4.91
N ALA A 62 1.65 -7.00 -4.34
CA ALA A 62 1.48 -7.74 -3.10
C ALA A 62 1.81 -6.79 -1.94
N LEU A 63 0.81 -6.50 -1.12
CA LEU A 63 0.93 -5.66 0.07
C LEU A 63 0.43 -6.40 1.32
N ASP A 64 0.31 -7.72 1.22
CA ASP A 64 -0.13 -8.53 2.35
C ASP A 64 0.85 -8.39 3.51
N GLY A 65 0.29 -8.12 4.69
CA GLY A 65 1.09 -7.89 5.89
C GLY A 65 1.91 -6.62 5.91
N ALA A 66 1.79 -5.75 4.91
CA ALA A 66 2.55 -4.50 4.86
C ALA A 66 2.06 -3.54 5.94
N ASP A 67 2.98 -2.74 6.48
CA ASP A 67 2.67 -1.70 7.44
C ASP A 67 2.56 -0.36 6.69
N LEU A 68 1.32 0.06 6.47
CA LEU A 68 1.00 1.30 5.75
C LEU A 68 0.49 2.40 6.68
N ARG A 69 0.81 2.31 7.97
CA ARG A 69 0.35 3.31 8.94
C ARG A 69 0.90 4.69 8.55
N GLY A 70 0.00 5.65 8.44
CA GLY A 70 0.36 7.02 8.07
C GLY A 70 0.79 7.21 6.62
N ALA A 71 0.72 6.18 5.78
CA ALA A 71 1.11 6.31 4.38
C ALA A 71 0.15 7.25 3.63
N ARG A 72 0.70 8.02 2.70
CA ARG A 72 -0.08 8.93 1.85
C ARG A 72 -0.27 8.30 0.49
N MET A 73 -1.51 7.89 0.20
CA MET A 73 -1.82 7.11 -1.00
C MET A 73 -2.89 7.79 -1.86
N ILE A 74 -2.99 9.11 -1.81
CA ILE A 74 -3.99 9.85 -2.56
C ILE A 74 -3.91 9.47 -4.04
N LYS A 75 -5.05 9.03 -4.60
CA LYS A 75 -5.19 8.66 -6.02
C LYS A 75 -4.30 7.51 -6.47
N ALA A 76 -3.78 6.70 -5.55
CA ALA A 76 -3.04 5.50 -5.92
C ALA A 76 -3.98 4.47 -6.56
N ASN A 77 -3.45 3.67 -7.47
CA ASN A 77 -4.18 2.57 -8.09
C ASN A 77 -3.84 1.27 -7.37
N LEU A 78 -4.80 0.74 -6.61
CA LEU A 78 -4.67 -0.53 -5.88
C LEU A 78 -5.47 -1.65 -6.55
N GLY A 79 -5.84 -1.48 -7.81
CA GLY A 79 -6.63 -2.48 -8.52
C GLY A 79 -5.97 -3.86 -8.46
N LEU A 80 -6.75 -4.88 -8.07
CA LEU A 80 -6.28 -6.26 -7.99
C LEU A 80 -5.08 -6.47 -7.06
N SER A 81 -4.76 -5.53 -6.19
CA SER A 81 -3.70 -5.69 -5.21
C SER A 81 -4.14 -6.55 -4.03
N ASN A 82 -3.17 -7.12 -3.33
CA ASN A 82 -3.44 -7.92 -2.14
C ASN A 82 -3.05 -7.13 -0.89
N LEU A 83 -4.05 -6.70 -0.12
CA LEU A 83 -3.86 -5.97 1.13
C LEU A 83 -4.18 -6.82 2.36
N GLN A 84 -4.20 -8.15 2.20
CA GLN A 84 -4.55 -9.03 3.31
C GLN A 84 -3.66 -8.78 4.52
N GLY A 85 -4.29 -8.46 5.65
CA GLY A 85 -3.57 -8.21 6.90
C GLY A 85 -2.75 -6.92 6.94
N ALA A 86 -2.89 -6.04 5.97
CA ALA A 86 -2.17 -4.78 5.96
C ALA A 86 -2.65 -3.86 7.09
N ARG A 87 -1.74 -3.07 7.66
CA ARG A 87 -2.06 -2.08 8.68
C ARG A 87 -2.24 -0.73 8.03
N LEU A 88 -3.40 -0.12 8.25
CA LEU A 88 -3.80 1.10 7.53
C LEU A 88 -4.15 2.27 8.47
N ASP A 89 -3.80 2.17 9.76
CA ASP A 89 -4.08 3.21 10.74
C ASP A 89 -3.53 4.56 10.27
N GLY A 90 -4.41 5.54 10.10
CA GLY A 90 -4.02 6.88 9.69
C GLY A 90 -3.57 7.03 8.24
N ALA A 91 -3.67 6.00 7.43
CA ALA A 91 -3.33 6.11 6.01
C ALA A 91 -4.33 7.02 5.30
N ASP A 92 -3.82 7.84 4.38
CA ASP A 92 -4.66 8.71 3.55
C ASP A 92 -4.87 8.03 2.19
N MET A 93 -6.06 7.47 2.01
CA MET A 93 -6.41 6.68 0.83
C MET A 93 -7.52 7.36 0.01
N ARG A 94 -7.61 8.69 0.07
CA ARG A 94 -8.61 9.42 -0.72
C ARG A 94 -8.33 9.25 -2.22
N GLY A 95 -9.37 8.99 -2.98
CA GLY A 95 -9.29 8.86 -4.44
C GLY A 95 -8.62 7.59 -4.94
N ILE A 96 -8.35 6.62 -4.08
CA ILE A 96 -7.73 5.37 -4.54
C ILE A 96 -8.71 4.55 -5.40
N ARG A 97 -8.14 3.71 -6.25
CA ARG A 97 -8.88 2.65 -6.95
C ARG A 97 -8.58 1.35 -6.22
N GLY A 98 -9.51 0.91 -5.38
CA GLY A 98 -9.26 -0.27 -4.54
C GLY A 98 -10.43 -1.21 -4.41
N LYS A 99 -11.49 -1.01 -5.20
CA LYS A 99 -12.72 -1.79 -5.07
C LYS A 99 -12.48 -3.29 -5.27
N TYR A 100 -11.55 -3.65 -6.17
CA TYR A 100 -11.27 -5.05 -6.52
C TYR A 100 -10.01 -5.59 -5.86
N ALA A 101 -9.42 -4.85 -4.92
CA ALA A 101 -8.32 -5.35 -4.11
C ALA A 101 -8.84 -6.35 -3.05
N ILE A 102 -7.93 -7.14 -2.49
CA ILE A 102 -8.24 -8.04 -1.39
C ILE A 102 -7.94 -7.32 -0.09
N TRP A 103 -8.96 -7.12 0.75
CA TRP A 103 -8.86 -6.36 1.99
C TRP A 103 -9.01 -7.21 3.24
N ARG A 104 -9.00 -8.55 3.11
CA ARG A 104 -9.21 -9.44 4.25
C ARG A 104 -8.19 -9.16 5.35
N GLY A 105 -8.68 -8.88 6.55
CA GLY A 105 -7.83 -8.62 7.70
C GLY A 105 -7.14 -7.26 7.71
N ALA A 106 -7.32 -6.44 6.67
CA ALA A 106 -6.83 -5.07 6.67
C ALA A 106 -7.81 -4.18 7.43
N ASN A 107 -7.30 -3.27 8.26
CA ASN A 107 -8.15 -2.36 9.04
C ASN A 107 -8.49 -1.10 8.24
N TRP A 108 -9.16 -1.27 7.10
CA TRP A 108 -9.50 -0.18 6.18
C TRP A 108 -10.33 0.93 6.84
N TRP A 109 -11.10 0.59 7.88
CA TRP A 109 -11.94 1.56 8.59
C TRP A 109 -11.13 2.60 9.39
N ASP A 110 -9.86 2.36 9.65
CA ASP A 110 -8.96 3.29 10.34
C ASP A 110 -8.20 4.20 9.36
N ALA A 111 -8.43 4.05 8.08
CA ALA A 111 -7.86 4.91 7.04
C ALA A 111 -8.88 5.96 6.60
N THR A 112 -8.39 7.06 6.03
CA THR A 112 -9.24 8.04 5.38
C THR A 112 -9.46 7.62 3.93
N MET A 113 -10.71 7.51 3.49
CA MET A 113 -11.04 7.13 2.11
C MET A 113 -12.39 7.71 1.71
N ASP A 114 -12.68 7.66 0.41
CA ASP A 114 -13.95 8.14 -0.11
C ASP A 114 -15.10 7.30 0.44
N GLU A 115 -16.23 7.95 0.69
CA GLU A 115 -17.40 7.30 1.28
C GLU A 115 -17.90 6.13 0.42
N SER A 116 -17.91 6.30 -0.91
CA SER A 116 -18.36 5.25 -1.81
C SER A 116 -17.53 3.98 -1.67
N LEU A 117 -16.21 4.12 -1.53
CA LEU A 117 -15.33 2.97 -1.34
C LEU A 117 -15.55 2.34 0.03
N SER A 118 -15.61 3.14 1.10
CA SER A 118 -15.80 2.59 2.44
C SER A 118 -17.12 1.83 2.56
N LYS A 119 -18.18 2.30 1.91
CA LYS A 119 -19.45 1.58 1.87
C LYS A 119 -19.33 0.23 1.14
N ALA A 120 -18.60 0.21 0.02
CA ALA A 120 -18.38 -1.03 -0.73
C ALA A 120 -17.56 -2.03 0.09
N LEU A 121 -16.53 -1.56 0.78
CA LEU A 121 -15.69 -2.42 1.62
C LEU A 121 -16.46 -2.98 2.82
N ALA A 122 -17.32 -2.16 3.44
CA ALA A 122 -18.14 -2.59 4.58
C ALA A 122 -19.05 -3.77 4.22
N LYS A 123 -19.51 -3.85 2.97
CA LYS A 123 -20.33 -4.96 2.51
C LYS A 123 -19.52 -6.22 2.28
N LYS A 124 -18.35 -6.10 1.65
CA LYS A 124 -17.54 -7.24 1.23
C LYS A 124 -16.54 -7.68 2.30
N TRP A 125 -15.98 -6.73 3.02
CA TRP A 125 -14.92 -6.97 4.00
C TRP A 125 -15.28 -6.29 5.33
N PRO A 126 -16.35 -6.70 6.03
CA PRO A 126 -16.79 -6.03 7.26
C PRO A 126 -15.71 -6.03 8.33
N ARG A 127 -15.79 -5.06 9.22
CA ARG A 127 -14.92 -4.99 10.41
C ARG A 127 -15.04 -6.26 11.24
N GLN A 128 -13.94 -6.62 11.82
CA GLN A 128 -13.90 -7.75 12.75
C GLN A 128 -13.51 -7.28 14.14
#